data_0d9c835489979dd0fc96fc24d9cfc496
#
_entry.id   0d9c835489979dd0fc96fc24d9cfc496
#
_cell.length_a   1.000
_cell.length_b   1.000
_cell.length_c   1.000
_cell.angle_alpha   90.00
_cell.angle_beta   90.00
_cell.angle_gamma   90.00
#
_symmetry.space_group_name_H-M   'P 1'
#
loop_
_entity.id
_entity.type
_entity.pdbx_description
1 polymer ?
#
loop_
_entity_poly.entity_id
_entity_poly.type
_entity_poly.pdbx_seq_one_letter_code
_entity_poly.pdbx_strand_id
1 'polypeptide(L)'
;WFESVAKGDSVGLQAKGPLNVTDVICFHAGGYGFVPYAPTANRLAHKNRQRIPAFYVKNEHGIPDVAQRLHWDPVWAQAIGNPMAYDYGVMRENYLWQYLSDWAGDDAVITHIHDEIRKFNYMGDVQRVTGEVLAKRQEGGQNLVDVAVKFTNQRDEETVRATATIAL
;
A
#
# COMPACT_ATOMS: atom_id res chain seq x y z
N TRP A 1 1.90 18.04 -18.98
CA TRP A 1 0.79 18.79 -19.62
C TRP A 1 -0.03 17.82 -20.45
N PHE A 2 -1.34 17.97 -20.43
CA PHE A 2 -2.27 17.07 -21.14
C PHE A 2 -1.95 16.94 -22.64
N GLU A 3 -1.53 18.04 -23.28
CA GLU A 3 -1.23 18.07 -24.73
C GLU A 3 -0.07 17.14 -25.10
N SER A 4 0.91 17.01 -24.22
CA SER A 4 2.11 16.20 -24.45
C SER A 4 1.95 14.72 -24.15
N VAL A 5 0.84 14.32 -23.51
CA VAL A 5 0.56 12.92 -23.18
C VAL A 5 -0.10 12.21 -24.36
N ALA A 6 0.33 10.99 -24.65
CA ALA A 6 -0.25 10.13 -25.68
C ALA A 6 -0.53 8.72 -25.15
N LYS A 7 -1.49 8.04 -25.77
CA LYS A 7 -1.75 6.61 -25.51
C LYS A 7 -0.49 5.80 -25.80
N GLY A 8 -0.12 4.93 -24.89
CA GLY A 8 1.08 4.09 -24.93
C GLY A 8 2.31 4.73 -24.28
N ASP A 9 2.20 5.98 -23.80
CA ASP A 9 3.30 6.62 -23.08
C ASP A 9 3.56 5.90 -21.76
N SER A 10 4.84 5.78 -21.42
CA SER A 10 5.26 5.24 -20.13
C SER A 10 5.03 6.27 -19.02
N VAL A 11 4.44 5.83 -17.92
CA VAL A 11 4.34 6.61 -16.68
C VAL A 11 5.67 6.58 -15.88
N GLY A 12 6.65 5.80 -16.37
CA GLY A 12 7.97 5.67 -15.77
C GLY A 12 8.14 4.41 -14.95
N LEU A 13 9.31 4.28 -14.35
CA LEU A 13 9.69 3.17 -13.48
C LEU A 13 10.08 3.70 -12.11
N GLN A 14 9.49 3.17 -11.06
CA GLN A 14 9.94 3.35 -9.68
C GLN A 14 10.25 2.01 -9.02
N ALA A 15 11.15 2.02 -8.04
CA ALA A 15 11.42 0.89 -7.17
C ALA A 15 11.07 1.22 -5.72
N LYS A 16 10.43 0.28 -5.02
CA LYS A 16 10.07 0.37 -3.61
C LYS A 16 10.67 -0.81 -2.86
N GLY A 17 11.38 -0.53 -1.78
CA GLY A 17 12.05 -1.55 -0.98
C GLY A 17 13.58 -1.56 -1.13
N PRO A 18 14.29 -2.60 -0.63
CA PRO A 18 13.70 -3.81 -0.04
C PRO A 18 12.87 -3.52 1.21
N LEU A 19 11.71 -4.18 1.31
CA LEU A 19 10.82 -4.01 2.45
C LEU A 19 11.50 -4.44 3.75
N ASN A 20 11.48 -3.59 4.75
CA ASN A 20 12.05 -3.90 6.06
C ASN A 20 11.05 -3.65 7.21
N VAL A 21 11.39 -4.19 8.38
CA VAL A 21 10.54 -4.08 9.58
C VAL A 21 10.32 -2.61 9.98
N THR A 22 11.33 -1.77 9.82
CA THR A 22 11.22 -0.34 10.16
C THR A 22 10.20 0.37 9.29
N ASP A 23 10.17 0.07 7.97
CA ASP A 23 9.18 0.65 7.06
C ASP A 23 7.76 0.33 7.50
N VAL A 24 7.51 -0.94 7.85
CA VAL A 24 6.19 -1.41 8.29
C VAL A 24 5.79 -0.78 9.62
N ILE A 25 6.70 -0.69 10.59
CA ILE A 25 6.42 -0.08 11.89
C ILE A 25 6.18 1.43 11.75
N CYS A 26 6.97 2.13 10.96
CA CYS A 26 6.78 3.55 10.68
C CYS A 26 5.45 3.80 9.99
N PHE A 27 5.10 2.99 9.01
CA PHE A 27 3.81 3.05 8.33
C PHE A 27 2.65 2.81 9.30
N HIS A 28 2.74 1.75 10.12
CA HIS A 28 1.75 1.44 11.14
C HIS A 28 1.56 2.60 12.13
N ALA A 29 2.65 3.19 12.62
CA ALA A 29 2.61 4.27 13.60
C ALA A 29 2.10 5.59 13.04
N GLY A 30 2.46 5.92 11.80
CA GLY A 30 2.21 7.23 11.21
C GLY A 30 1.09 7.28 10.19
N GLY A 31 0.94 6.24 9.39
CA GLY A 31 0.07 6.25 8.21
C GLY A 31 -1.25 5.53 8.39
N TYR A 32 -1.28 4.52 9.23
CA TYR A 32 -2.47 3.68 9.38
C TYR A 32 -3.59 4.29 10.22
N GLY A 33 -3.31 5.37 10.96
CA GLY A 33 -4.30 6.16 11.69
C GLY A 33 -5.05 5.43 12.80
N PHE A 34 -4.79 4.16 13.01
CA PHE A 34 -5.46 3.35 14.00
C PHE A 34 -4.70 3.38 15.33
N VAL A 35 -4.69 4.53 15.93
CA VAL A 35 -4.31 4.75 17.32
C VAL A 35 -4.76 3.65 18.29
N PRO A 36 -5.84 2.87 18.02
CA PRO A 36 -6.24 1.79 18.93
C PRO A 36 -5.22 0.70 19.11
N TYR A 37 -4.31 0.54 18.19
CA TYR A 37 -3.29 -0.51 18.24
C TYR A 37 -2.06 -0.13 19.02
N ALA A 38 -1.90 1.17 19.20
CA ALA A 38 -0.81 1.66 20.02
C ALA A 38 -1.13 1.43 21.49
N PRO A 39 -0.16 1.57 22.25
CA PRO A 39 0.19 0.97 23.49
C PRO A 39 -0.90 0.97 24.53
N THR A 40 -0.73 0.03 25.34
CA THR A 40 -1.46 -0.32 26.57
C THR A 40 -1.87 0.84 27.47
N ALA A 41 -1.27 2.02 27.30
CA ALA A 41 -1.41 3.13 28.24
C ALA A 41 -2.62 4.05 27.99
N ASN A 42 -3.30 3.97 26.84
CA ASN A 42 -4.40 4.88 26.59
C ASN A 42 -5.79 4.22 26.80
N ARG A 43 -6.75 5.05 27.19
CA ARG A 43 -8.11 4.62 27.47
C ARG A 43 -8.79 3.97 26.23
N LEU A 44 -8.43 4.41 25.04
CA LEU A 44 -9.02 3.88 23.80
C LEU A 44 -8.52 2.46 23.54
N ALA A 45 -7.23 2.18 23.70
CA ALA A 45 -6.68 0.83 23.59
C ALA A 45 -7.31 -0.13 24.59
N HIS A 46 -7.53 0.32 25.85
CA HIS A 46 -8.23 -0.47 26.86
C HIS A 46 -9.67 -0.83 26.41
N LYS A 47 -10.43 0.15 25.92
CA LYS A 47 -11.77 -0.06 25.40
C LYS A 47 -11.79 -1.02 24.20
N ASN A 48 -10.82 -0.90 23.29
CA ASN A 48 -10.74 -1.78 22.13
C ASN A 48 -10.41 -3.22 22.51
N ARG A 49 -9.55 -3.43 23.49
CA ARG A 49 -9.32 -4.79 24.03
C ARG A 49 -10.60 -5.45 24.58
N GLN A 50 -11.51 -4.64 25.12
CA GLN A 50 -12.80 -5.14 25.58
C GLN A 50 -13.78 -5.41 24.43
N ARG A 51 -13.76 -4.57 23.37
CA ARG A 51 -14.71 -4.63 22.25
C ARG A 51 -14.33 -5.69 21.21
N ILE A 52 -13.04 -5.86 20.95
CA ILE A 52 -12.50 -6.76 19.93
C ILE A 52 -11.37 -7.62 20.51
N PRO A 53 -11.64 -8.44 21.51
CA PRO A 53 -10.60 -9.19 22.22
C PRO A 53 -9.80 -10.11 21.30
N ALA A 54 -10.42 -10.65 20.24
CA ALA A 54 -9.76 -11.52 19.26
C ALA A 54 -8.64 -10.83 18.47
N PHE A 55 -8.62 -9.49 18.45
CA PHE A 55 -7.56 -8.72 17.82
C PHE A 55 -6.27 -8.64 18.66
N TYR A 56 -6.36 -8.98 19.93
CA TYR A 56 -5.26 -8.93 20.89
C TYR A 56 -4.86 -10.34 21.31
N VAL A 57 -3.75 -10.80 20.78
CA VAL A 57 -3.20 -12.14 21.02
C VAL A 57 -2.10 -12.03 22.07
N LYS A 58 -2.03 -12.99 23.00
CA LYS A 58 -0.95 -13.01 23.97
C LYS A 58 0.38 -13.30 23.30
N ASN A 59 1.35 -12.43 23.55
CA ASN A 59 2.72 -12.61 23.10
C ASN A 59 3.50 -13.61 23.98
N GLU A 60 4.79 -13.77 23.72
CA GLU A 60 5.72 -14.66 24.43
C GLU A 60 5.85 -14.38 25.94
N HIS A 61 5.45 -13.20 26.38
CA HIS A 61 5.43 -12.79 27.80
C HIS A 61 4.04 -12.90 28.44
N GLY A 62 3.05 -13.46 27.72
CA GLY A 62 1.67 -13.54 28.17
C GLY A 62 0.89 -12.23 28.15
N ILE A 63 1.44 -11.19 27.55
CA ILE A 63 0.86 -9.85 27.48
C ILE A 63 0.03 -9.75 26.18
N PRO A 64 -1.21 -9.21 26.22
CA PRO A 64 -2.00 -8.96 25.01
C PRO A 64 -1.27 -7.99 24.08
N ASP A 65 -0.97 -8.45 22.86
CA ASP A 65 -0.33 -7.71 21.80
C ASP A 65 -1.24 -7.68 20.57
N VAL A 66 -0.98 -6.76 19.63
CA VAL A 66 -1.86 -6.56 18.47
C VAL A 66 -1.64 -7.64 17.41
N ALA A 67 -2.72 -8.15 16.83
CA ALA A 67 -2.65 -9.18 15.79
C ALA A 67 -1.86 -8.73 14.56
N GLN A 68 -1.82 -7.42 14.26
CA GLN A 68 -0.99 -6.85 13.18
C GLN A 68 0.51 -7.08 13.37
N ARG A 69 0.97 -7.54 14.52
CA ARG A 69 2.37 -7.93 14.72
C ARG A 69 2.87 -8.92 13.66
N LEU A 70 1.98 -9.68 13.05
CA LEU A 70 2.29 -10.54 11.91
C LEU A 70 2.93 -9.80 10.71
N HIS A 71 2.74 -8.48 10.59
CA HIS A 71 3.35 -7.68 9.54
C HIS A 71 4.83 -7.35 9.80
N TRP A 72 5.34 -7.54 11.02
CA TRP A 72 6.76 -7.30 11.34
C TRP A 72 7.43 -8.42 12.15
N ASP A 73 6.66 -9.43 12.56
CA ASP A 73 7.18 -10.58 13.30
C ASP A 73 6.90 -11.86 12.49
N PRO A 74 7.97 -12.55 12.00
CA PRO A 74 7.81 -13.74 11.17
C PRO A 74 7.16 -14.90 11.92
N VAL A 75 7.34 -15.03 13.25
CA VAL A 75 6.71 -16.09 14.05
C VAL A 75 5.19 -15.94 14.03
N TRP A 76 4.70 -14.70 14.14
CA TRP A 76 3.28 -14.41 14.08
C TRP A 76 2.69 -14.62 12.67
N ALA A 77 3.44 -14.27 11.63
CA ALA A 77 3.05 -14.53 10.25
C ALA A 77 2.96 -16.03 9.96
N GLN A 78 3.94 -16.81 10.43
CA GLN A 78 3.97 -18.28 10.29
C GLN A 78 2.83 -18.95 11.04
N ALA A 79 2.39 -18.43 12.17
CA ALA A 79 1.27 -18.95 12.92
C ALA A 79 -0.06 -18.94 12.12
N ILE A 80 -0.19 -18.09 11.10
CA ILE A 80 -1.36 -18.03 10.21
C ILE A 80 -1.06 -18.61 8.81
N GLY A 81 0.08 -19.30 8.64
CA GLY A 81 0.43 -20.00 7.39
C GLY A 81 1.23 -19.18 6.37
N ASN A 82 1.64 -17.95 6.68
CA ASN A 82 2.54 -17.20 5.82
C ASN A 82 4.00 -17.56 6.10
N PRO A 83 4.85 -17.65 5.08
CA PRO A 83 6.25 -18.05 5.27
C PRO A 83 7.07 -16.97 5.99
N MET A 84 6.68 -15.70 5.92
CA MET A 84 7.39 -14.55 6.46
C MET A 84 6.43 -13.38 6.74
N ALA A 85 6.87 -12.43 7.54
CA ALA A 85 6.20 -11.15 7.70
C ALA A 85 6.09 -10.41 6.36
N TYR A 86 5.06 -9.61 6.18
CA TYR A 86 4.71 -8.97 4.92
C TYR A 86 4.08 -7.59 5.15
N ASP A 87 4.06 -6.77 4.11
CA ASP A 87 3.52 -5.41 4.18
C ASP A 87 2.00 -5.35 4.41
N TYR A 88 1.51 -4.16 4.70
CA TYR A 88 0.09 -3.85 4.62
C TYR A 88 -0.32 -3.62 3.16
N GLY A 89 -1.52 -4.10 2.77
CA GLY A 89 -2.08 -3.78 1.46
C GLY A 89 -2.17 -2.28 1.21
N VAL A 90 -2.70 -1.53 2.18
CA VAL A 90 -2.77 -0.05 2.15
C VAL A 90 -1.41 0.64 2.00
N MET A 91 -0.32 0.02 2.39
CA MET A 91 1.03 0.55 2.13
C MET A 91 1.34 0.57 0.63
N ARG A 92 0.88 -0.46 -0.10
CA ARG A 92 1.01 -0.49 -1.57
C ARG A 92 0.06 0.47 -2.26
N GLU A 93 -1.13 0.69 -1.72
CA GLU A 93 -2.03 1.74 -2.19
C GLU A 93 -1.37 3.12 -2.06
N ASN A 94 -0.68 3.41 -0.95
CA ASN A 94 0.07 4.66 -0.80
C ASN A 94 1.25 4.77 -1.79
N TYR A 95 1.92 3.67 -2.11
CA TYR A 95 2.95 3.67 -3.16
C TYR A 95 2.35 3.93 -4.55
N LEU A 96 1.15 3.43 -4.80
CA LEU A 96 0.41 3.71 -6.03
C LEU A 96 0.04 5.20 -6.14
N TRP A 97 -0.50 5.78 -5.07
CA TRP A 97 -0.80 7.20 -5.00
C TRP A 97 0.46 8.05 -5.26
N GLN A 98 1.55 7.75 -4.57
CA GLN A 98 2.82 8.45 -4.77
C GLN A 98 3.30 8.35 -6.22
N TYR A 99 3.28 7.16 -6.81
CA TYR A 99 3.71 6.93 -8.18
C TYR A 99 2.92 7.76 -9.19
N LEU A 100 1.61 7.80 -9.02
CA LEU A 100 0.71 8.57 -9.89
C LEU A 100 0.90 10.08 -9.70
N SER A 101 1.03 10.55 -8.45
CA SER A 101 1.25 11.96 -8.15
C SER A 101 2.60 12.46 -8.63
N ASP A 102 3.66 11.66 -8.49
CA ASP A 102 5.00 12.00 -8.98
C ASP A 102 5.01 12.18 -10.51
N TRP A 103 4.22 11.40 -11.23
CA TRP A 103 4.09 11.53 -12.67
C TRP A 103 3.20 12.71 -13.09
N ALA A 104 2.07 12.88 -12.41
CA ALA A 104 1.03 13.84 -12.81
C ALA A 104 1.38 15.28 -12.42
N GLY A 105 2.16 15.48 -11.34
CA GLY A 105 2.50 16.78 -10.79
C GLY A 105 1.46 17.33 -9.82
N ASP A 106 1.81 18.46 -9.19
CA ASP A 106 1.07 19.02 -8.05
C ASP A 106 -0.32 19.60 -8.42
N ASP A 107 -0.49 20.02 -9.67
CA ASP A 107 -1.75 20.61 -10.16
C ASP A 107 -2.76 19.54 -10.62
N ALA A 108 -2.36 18.29 -10.70
CA ALA A 108 -3.21 17.20 -11.14
C ALA A 108 -4.12 16.66 -10.01
N VAL A 109 -5.25 16.12 -10.39
CA VAL A 109 -6.19 15.47 -9.46
C VAL A 109 -6.43 14.03 -9.88
N ILE A 110 -6.08 13.09 -9.02
CA ILE A 110 -6.44 11.69 -9.21
C ILE A 110 -7.92 11.53 -8.85
N THR A 111 -8.76 11.37 -9.86
CA THR A 111 -10.22 11.34 -9.71
C THR A 111 -10.77 9.95 -9.43
N HIS A 112 -10.05 8.91 -9.84
CA HIS A 112 -10.42 7.52 -9.63
C HIS A 112 -9.19 6.62 -9.55
N ILE A 113 -9.22 5.66 -8.64
CA ILE A 113 -8.28 4.53 -8.58
C ILE A 113 -9.10 3.26 -8.35
N HIS A 114 -8.72 2.21 -9.07
CA HIS A 114 -9.12 0.84 -8.80
C HIS A 114 -7.86 -0.03 -8.78
N ASP A 115 -7.66 -0.79 -7.71
CA ASP A 115 -6.53 -1.69 -7.60
C ASP A 115 -6.93 -3.08 -7.10
N GLU A 116 -6.13 -4.04 -7.46
CA GLU A 116 -6.24 -5.43 -7.04
C GLU A 116 -4.91 -5.88 -6.45
N ILE A 117 -4.92 -6.21 -5.17
CA ILE A 117 -3.77 -6.82 -4.50
C ILE A 117 -3.75 -8.31 -4.78
N ARG A 118 -2.75 -8.75 -5.54
CA ARG A 118 -2.69 -10.12 -6.11
C ARG A 118 -1.86 -11.08 -5.29
N LYS A 119 -0.75 -10.63 -4.73
CA LYS A 119 0.20 -11.43 -3.95
C LYS A 119 0.77 -10.65 -2.79
N PHE A 120 1.25 -11.37 -1.80
CA PHE A 120 1.99 -10.77 -0.68
C PHE A 120 3.32 -10.18 -1.14
N ASN A 121 3.73 -9.12 -0.45
CA ASN A 121 5.04 -8.52 -0.54
C ASN A 121 5.75 -8.77 0.79
N TYR A 122 6.71 -9.66 0.79
CA TYR A 122 7.37 -10.13 2.00
C TYR A 122 8.55 -9.24 2.39
N MET A 123 9.00 -9.36 3.63
CA MET A 123 10.23 -8.72 4.08
C MET A 123 11.38 -9.10 3.15
N GLY A 124 12.16 -8.09 2.73
CA GLY A 124 13.23 -8.22 1.76
C GLY A 124 12.80 -8.11 0.29
N ASP A 125 11.51 -8.13 -0.02
CA ASP A 125 11.03 -7.96 -1.38
C ASP A 125 11.24 -6.51 -1.87
N VAL A 126 11.58 -6.40 -3.16
CA VAL A 126 11.62 -5.15 -3.91
C VAL A 126 10.50 -5.16 -4.92
N GLN A 127 9.77 -4.05 -5.02
CA GLN A 127 8.72 -3.88 -6.01
C GLN A 127 9.15 -2.89 -7.09
N ARG A 128 8.99 -3.26 -8.34
CA ARG A 128 9.08 -2.38 -9.50
C ARG A 128 7.67 -1.93 -9.84
N VAL A 129 7.47 -0.63 -9.90
CA VAL A 129 6.20 0.00 -10.28
C VAL A 129 6.36 0.56 -11.67
N THR A 130 5.50 0.13 -12.59
CA THR A 130 5.48 0.59 -13.97
C THR A 130 4.05 0.96 -14.35
N GLY A 131 3.90 1.89 -15.29
CA GLY A 131 2.58 2.29 -15.79
C GLY A 131 2.63 2.71 -17.25
N GLU A 132 1.46 2.68 -17.86
CA GLU A 132 1.23 3.05 -19.26
C GLU A 132 -0.06 3.86 -19.37
N VAL A 133 -0.05 4.88 -20.22
CA VAL A 133 -1.24 5.66 -20.57
C VAL A 133 -2.14 4.82 -21.48
N LEU A 134 -3.36 4.55 -21.04
CA LEU A 134 -4.36 3.78 -21.79
C LEU A 134 -5.15 4.65 -22.76
N ALA A 135 -5.54 5.83 -22.30
CA ALA A 135 -6.35 6.77 -23.07
C ALA A 135 -6.23 8.18 -22.51
N LYS A 136 -6.55 9.16 -23.36
CA LYS A 136 -6.83 10.53 -22.93
C LYS A 136 -8.12 11.03 -23.56
N ARG A 137 -8.85 11.85 -22.85
CA ARG A 137 -10.11 12.43 -23.31
C ARG A 137 -10.39 13.77 -22.65
N GLN A 138 -11.27 14.52 -23.29
CA GLN A 138 -11.88 15.69 -22.66
C GLN A 138 -13.34 15.37 -22.34
N GLU A 139 -13.71 15.54 -21.09
CA GLU A 139 -15.03 15.22 -20.61
C GLU A 139 -15.43 16.19 -19.48
N GLY A 140 -16.65 16.75 -19.55
CA GLY A 140 -17.13 17.68 -18.53
C GLY A 140 -16.25 18.92 -18.31
N GLY A 141 -15.48 19.35 -19.33
CA GLY A 141 -14.54 20.46 -19.24
C GLY A 141 -13.19 20.10 -18.60
N GLN A 142 -12.98 18.83 -18.30
CA GLN A 142 -11.71 18.33 -17.73
C GLN A 142 -10.89 17.58 -18.77
N ASN A 143 -9.57 17.67 -18.65
CA ASN A 143 -8.60 16.91 -19.40
C ASN A 143 -8.27 15.65 -18.63
N LEU A 144 -8.79 14.50 -19.03
CA LEU A 144 -8.66 13.24 -18.32
C LEU A 144 -7.69 12.29 -19.02
N VAL A 145 -6.85 11.63 -18.21
CA VAL A 145 -5.92 10.58 -18.65
C VAL A 145 -6.19 9.31 -17.85
N ASP A 146 -6.42 8.21 -18.55
CA ASP A 146 -6.52 6.88 -17.93
C ASP A 146 -5.17 6.17 -18.02
N VAL A 147 -4.74 5.59 -16.93
CA VAL A 147 -3.46 4.87 -16.82
C VAL A 147 -3.67 3.48 -16.24
N ALA A 148 -2.88 2.52 -16.71
CA ALA A 148 -2.71 1.23 -16.05
C ALA A 148 -1.40 1.23 -15.28
N VAL A 149 -1.39 0.63 -14.09
CA VAL A 149 -0.20 0.49 -13.25
C VAL A 149 -0.06 -0.95 -12.80
N LYS A 150 1.18 -1.41 -12.75
CA LYS A 150 1.54 -2.75 -12.31
C LYS A 150 2.71 -2.71 -11.33
N PHE A 151 2.59 -3.46 -10.23
CA PHE A 151 3.71 -3.74 -9.33
C PHE A 151 4.19 -5.16 -9.57
N THR A 152 5.48 -5.32 -9.74
CA THR A 152 6.12 -6.62 -9.98
C THR A 152 7.30 -6.77 -9.01
N ASN A 153 7.37 -7.88 -8.29
CA ASN A 153 8.49 -8.15 -7.39
C ASN A 153 9.73 -8.67 -8.16
N GLN A 154 10.83 -8.95 -7.44
CA GLN A 154 12.07 -9.45 -8.03
C GLN A 154 11.97 -10.89 -8.56
N ARG A 155 10.87 -11.59 -8.31
CA ARG A 155 10.58 -12.92 -8.87
C ARG A 155 9.69 -12.84 -10.12
N ASP A 156 9.49 -11.63 -10.66
CA ASP A 156 8.59 -11.32 -11.78
C ASP A 156 7.11 -11.66 -11.52
N GLU A 157 6.72 -11.71 -10.24
CA GLU A 157 5.34 -11.91 -9.86
C GLU A 157 4.62 -10.56 -9.77
N GLU A 158 3.44 -10.48 -10.40
CA GLU A 158 2.55 -9.33 -10.29
C GLU A 158 1.91 -9.31 -8.90
N THR A 159 2.23 -8.30 -8.11
CA THR A 159 1.74 -8.14 -6.74
C THR A 159 0.57 -7.19 -6.62
N VAL A 160 0.50 -6.18 -7.51
CA VAL A 160 -0.62 -5.25 -7.65
C VAL A 160 -0.89 -5.00 -9.12
N ARG A 161 -2.16 -4.92 -9.47
CA ARG A 161 -2.66 -4.39 -10.75
C ARG A 161 -3.61 -3.25 -10.45
N ALA A 162 -3.48 -2.14 -11.16
CA ALA A 162 -4.34 -0.99 -10.93
C ALA A 162 -4.67 -0.24 -12.23
N THR A 163 -5.76 0.51 -12.18
CA THR A 163 -6.10 1.55 -13.14
C THR A 163 -6.43 2.84 -12.41
N ALA A 164 -6.14 3.97 -13.01
CA ALA A 164 -6.49 5.26 -12.46
C ALA A 164 -6.94 6.23 -13.55
N THR A 165 -7.77 7.20 -13.18
CA THR A 165 -8.12 8.37 -14.00
C THR A 165 -7.59 9.61 -13.32
N ILE A 166 -6.87 10.43 -14.07
CA ILE A 166 -6.20 11.63 -13.60
C ILE A 166 -6.67 12.81 -14.43
N ALA A 167 -7.10 13.88 -13.77
CA ALA A 167 -7.35 15.17 -14.39
C ALA A 167 -6.05 15.99 -14.39
N LEU A 168 -5.60 16.42 -15.58
CA LEU A 168 -4.37 17.19 -15.82
C LEU A 168 -4.70 18.65 -16.19
#